data_0880ee8bac4bc332c48efa6e680d81ae
#
_entry.id   0880ee8bac4bc332c48efa6e680d81ae
#
_cell.length_a   1.000
_cell.length_b   1.000
_cell.length_c   1.000
_cell.angle_alpha   90.00
_cell.angle_beta   90.00
_cell.angle_gamma   90.00
#
_symmetry.space_group_name_H-M   'P 1'
#
loop_
_entity.id
_entity.type
_entity.pdbx_description
1 polymer ?
#
loop_
_entity_poly.entity_id
_entity_poly.type
_entity_poly.pdbx_seq_one_letter_code
_entity_poly.pdbx_strand_id
1 'polypeptide(L)'
;IADILAGMEGCLAEVADGKLGGAFDTNDAGELESTFSGNTGADIVFNIKGVKTAWEKSKLKEYASSKNAELSSTLSSQIDKSLELANQLPGSLNDQLTNESTKETVDKLRTVLTSAAETAVSLASEL
;
A
#
# COMPACT_ATOMS: atom_id res chain seq x y z
N ILE A 1 5.76 -15.27 -11.94
CA ILE A 1 5.29 -15.18 -10.53
C ILE A 1 6.16 -14.20 -9.75
N ALA A 2 7.47 -14.32 -9.83
CA ALA A 2 8.37 -13.35 -9.21
C ALA A 2 8.13 -11.93 -9.75
N ASP A 3 7.81 -11.79 -11.03
CA ASP A 3 7.53 -10.51 -11.67
C ASP A 3 6.24 -9.89 -11.14
N ILE A 4 5.22 -10.70 -10.83
CA ILE A 4 3.97 -10.21 -10.24
C ILE A 4 4.24 -9.70 -8.83
N LEU A 5 5.01 -10.45 -8.04
CA LEU A 5 5.39 -10.02 -6.68
C LEU A 5 6.23 -8.75 -6.69
N ALA A 6 7.15 -8.63 -7.65
CA ALA A 6 7.95 -7.42 -7.81
C ALA A 6 7.08 -6.21 -8.17
N GLY A 7 6.07 -6.40 -9.01
CA GLY A 7 5.10 -5.36 -9.35
C GLY A 7 4.25 -4.94 -8.15
N MET A 8 3.83 -5.90 -7.35
CA MET A 8 3.09 -5.63 -6.09
C MET A 8 3.96 -4.86 -5.11
N GLU A 9 5.20 -5.29 -4.91
CA GLU A 9 6.16 -4.61 -4.03
C GLU A 9 6.37 -3.16 -4.48
N GLY A 10 6.61 -2.96 -5.77
CA GLY A 10 6.79 -1.63 -6.32
C GLY A 10 5.58 -0.72 -6.11
N CYS A 11 4.37 -1.24 -6.30
CA CYS A 11 3.14 -0.49 -6.07
C CYS A 11 2.97 -0.11 -4.59
N LEU A 12 3.20 -1.05 -3.69
CA LEU A 12 3.08 -0.81 -2.24
C LEU A 12 4.10 0.23 -1.77
N ALA A 13 5.35 0.11 -2.22
CA ALA A 13 6.41 1.06 -1.88
C ALA A 13 6.12 2.45 -2.45
N GLU A 14 5.60 2.53 -3.67
CA GLU A 14 5.25 3.80 -4.30
C GLU A 14 4.13 4.52 -3.54
N VAL A 15 3.12 3.80 -3.07
CA VAL A 15 2.07 4.40 -2.24
C VAL A 15 2.65 4.94 -0.94
N ALA A 16 3.50 4.16 -0.27
CA ALA A 16 4.08 4.56 1.02
C ALA A 16 4.99 5.78 0.89
N ASP A 17 5.90 5.76 -0.06
CA ASP A 17 6.97 6.76 -0.16
C ASP A 17 6.67 7.84 -1.20
N GLY A 18 6.15 7.46 -2.37
CA GLY A 18 5.89 8.39 -3.45
C GLY A 18 4.59 9.17 -3.26
N LYS A 19 3.50 8.49 -2.93
CA LYS A 19 2.18 9.13 -2.83
C LYS A 19 1.92 9.80 -1.50
N LEU A 20 2.41 9.24 -0.41
CA LEU A 20 2.18 9.75 0.94
C LEU A 20 3.41 10.42 1.54
N GLY A 21 4.59 9.81 1.39
CA GLY A 21 5.80 10.25 2.06
C GLY A 21 6.20 11.67 1.72
N GLY A 22 6.26 12.00 0.44
CA GLY A 22 6.70 13.33 0.00
C GLY A 22 5.86 14.45 0.62
N ALA A 23 4.53 14.37 0.46
CA ALA A 23 3.63 15.42 0.93
C ALA A 23 3.60 15.54 2.45
N PHE A 24 3.48 14.41 3.17
CA PHE A 24 3.36 14.44 4.63
C PHE A 24 4.69 14.72 5.32
N ASP A 25 5.82 14.34 4.74
CA ASP A 25 7.15 14.65 5.28
C ASP A 25 7.50 16.14 5.11
N THR A 26 7.05 16.75 4.01
CA THR A 26 7.34 18.17 3.70
C THR A 26 6.19 19.11 4.00
N ASN A 27 5.00 18.61 4.35
CA ASN A 27 3.75 19.37 4.48
C ASN A 27 3.42 20.16 3.22
N ASP A 28 3.74 19.62 2.05
CA ASP A 28 3.52 20.26 0.76
C ASP A 28 2.48 19.49 -0.05
N ALA A 29 1.27 20.06 -0.17
CA ALA A 29 0.18 19.45 -0.95
C ALA A 29 0.54 19.28 -2.43
N GLY A 30 1.49 20.05 -2.95
CA GLY A 30 1.98 19.91 -4.33
C GLY A 30 2.67 18.58 -4.59
N GLU A 31 3.13 17.90 -3.53
CA GLU A 31 3.73 16.56 -3.61
C GLU A 31 2.67 15.44 -3.74
N LEU A 32 1.39 15.75 -3.54
CA LEU A 32 0.31 14.77 -3.72
C LEU A 32 0.02 14.57 -5.21
N GLU A 33 -0.09 13.32 -5.62
CA GLU A 33 -0.25 12.95 -7.03
C GLU A 33 -1.53 13.50 -7.66
N SER A 34 -2.62 13.53 -6.92
CA SER A 34 -3.93 13.99 -7.39
C SER A 34 -4.32 15.35 -6.82
N THR A 35 -3.35 16.27 -6.68
CA THR A 35 -3.55 17.58 -6.06
C THR A 35 -4.71 18.36 -6.68
N PHE A 36 -4.78 18.43 -8.02
CA PHE A 36 -5.80 19.20 -8.71
C PHE A 36 -7.19 18.59 -8.65
N SER A 37 -7.28 17.25 -8.62
CA SER A 37 -8.57 16.56 -8.53
C SER A 37 -9.04 16.39 -7.09
N GLY A 38 -8.13 16.46 -6.11
CA GLY A 38 -8.44 16.23 -4.72
C GLY A 38 -8.78 14.78 -4.39
N ASN A 39 -8.35 13.81 -5.20
CA ASN A 39 -8.72 12.39 -5.08
C ASN A 39 -7.61 11.48 -4.57
N THR A 40 -6.57 12.02 -3.95
CA THR A 40 -5.40 11.22 -3.52
C THR A 40 -5.80 10.05 -2.64
N GLY A 41 -6.69 10.26 -1.66
CA GLY A 41 -7.15 9.18 -0.78
C GLY A 41 -7.85 8.06 -1.55
N ALA A 42 -8.73 8.42 -2.49
CA ALA A 42 -9.44 7.45 -3.32
C ALA A 42 -8.49 6.69 -4.25
N ASP A 43 -7.49 7.38 -4.81
CA ASP A 43 -6.48 6.75 -5.67
C ASP A 43 -5.63 5.73 -4.91
N ILE A 44 -5.30 6.02 -3.66
CA ILE A 44 -4.55 5.11 -2.79
C ILE A 44 -5.38 3.84 -2.54
N VAL A 45 -6.64 3.97 -2.19
CA VAL A 45 -7.55 2.82 -2.01
C VAL A 45 -7.60 1.98 -3.29
N PHE A 46 -7.74 2.63 -4.44
CA PHE A 46 -7.80 1.95 -5.73
C PHE A 46 -6.53 1.16 -6.02
N ASN A 47 -5.36 1.74 -5.74
CA ASN A 47 -4.07 1.08 -5.95
C ASN A 47 -3.92 -0.15 -5.05
N ILE A 48 -4.31 -0.06 -3.78
CA ILE A 48 -4.23 -1.18 -2.85
C ILE A 48 -5.22 -2.29 -3.25
N LYS A 49 -6.41 -1.93 -3.72
CA LYS A 49 -7.37 -2.90 -4.26
C LYS A 49 -6.80 -3.64 -5.47
N GLY A 50 -6.05 -2.95 -6.32
CA GLY A 50 -5.36 -3.56 -7.45
C GLY A 50 -4.35 -4.62 -7.01
N VAL A 51 -3.55 -4.30 -5.99
CA VAL A 51 -2.59 -5.24 -5.40
C VAL A 51 -3.32 -6.45 -4.82
N LYS A 52 -4.39 -6.22 -4.06
CA LYS A 52 -5.21 -7.31 -3.49
C LYS A 52 -5.76 -8.22 -4.58
N THR A 53 -6.28 -7.65 -5.65
CA THR A 53 -6.82 -8.41 -6.78
C THR A 53 -5.73 -9.27 -7.44
N ALA A 54 -4.55 -8.70 -7.69
CA ALA A 54 -3.43 -9.44 -8.26
C ALA A 54 -3.02 -10.61 -7.36
N TRP A 55 -2.99 -10.38 -6.05
CA TRP A 55 -2.63 -11.40 -5.07
C TRP A 55 -3.64 -12.55 -5.02
N GLU A 56 -4.93 -12.23 -4.97
CA GLU A 56 -5.98 -13.23 -4.74
C GLU A 56 -6.47 -13.94 -6.00
N LYS A 57 -6.58 -13.21 -7.12
CA LYS A 57 -7.22 -13.74 -8.34
C LYS A 57 -6.28 -14.41 -9.33
N SER A 58 -4.98 -14.19 -9.22
CA SER A 58 -3.99 -14.75 -10.15
C SER A 58 -3.51 -16.15 -9.77
N LYS A 59 -4.07 -16.76 -8.75
CA LYS A 59 -3.58 -18.01 -8.14
C LYS A 59 -2.19 -17.89 -7.51
N LEU A 60 -1.65 -16.69 -7.50
CA LEU A 60 -0.34 -16.42 -6.91
C LEU A 60 -0.34 -16.77 -5.41
N LYS A 61 -1.41 -16.40 -4.70
CA LYS A 61 -1.57 -16.71 -3.28
C LYS A 61 -1.52 -18.20 -3.00
N GLU A 62 -2.22 -19.01 -3.83
CA GLU A 62 -2.20 -20.47 -3.70
C GLU A 62 -0.80 -21.04 -3.89
N TYR A 63 -0.13 -20.61 -4.95
CA TYR A 63 1.22 -21.05 -5.25
C TYR A 63 2.20 -20.65 -4.15
N ALA A 64 2.15 -19.39 -3.73
CA ALA A 64 3.01 -18.87 -2.66
C ALA A 64 2.76 -19.62 -1.34
N SER A 65 1.50 -19.92 -1.02
CA SER A 65 1.15 -20.66 0.19
C SER A 65 1.71 -22.08 0.18
N SER A 66 1.84 -22.68 -0.99
CA SER A 66 2.47 -24.01 -1.12
C SER A 66 3.96 -23.96 -0.85
N LYS A 67 4.61 -22.81 -1.00
CA LYS A 67 6.04 -22.63 -0.76
C LYS A 67 6.34 -22.12 0.64
N ASN A 68 5.57 -21.15 1.13
CA ASN A 68 5.70 -20.60 2.46
C ASN A 68 4.36 -20.07 2.93
N ALA A 69 3.61 -20.89 3.65
CA ALA A 69 2.27 -20.54 4.13
C ALA A 69 2.29 -19.39 5.12
N GLU A 70 3.32 -19.27 5.94
CA GLU A 70 3.46 -18.21 6.95
C GLU A 70 3.62 -16.84 6.28
N LEU A 71 4.57 -16.70 5.36
CA LEU A 71 4.78 -15.45 4.64
C LEU A 71 3.57 -15.07 3.78
N SER A 72 2.93 -16.06 3.16
CA SER A 72 1.73 -15.84 2.36
C SER A 72 0.58 -15.30 3.22
N SER A 73 0.37 -15.89 4.39
CA SER A 73 -0.65 -15.42 5.35
C SER A 73 -0.33 -14.02 5.86
N THR A 74 0.94 -13.75 6.16
CA THR A 74 1.40 -12.43 6.59
C THR A 74 1.13 -11.37 5.54
N LEU A 75 1.46 -11.65 4.29
CA LEU A 75 1.22 -10.70 3.19
C LEU A 75 -0.28 -10.44 3.00
N SER A 76 -1.11 -11.47 3.06
CA SER A 76 -2.57 -11.32 2.99
C SER A 76 -3.10 -10.39 4.08
N SER A 77 -2.66 -10.58 5.32
CA SER A 77 -3.07 -9.74 6.45
C SER A 77 -2.61 -8.30 6.29
N GLN A 78 -1.39 -8.09 5.81
CA GLN A 78 -0.83 -6.75 5.58
C GLN A 78 -1.57 -6.00 4.48
N ILE A 79 -1.93 -6.68 3.39
CA ILE A 79 -2.71 -6.08 2.31
C ILE A 79 -4.10 -5.67 2.83
N ASP A 80 -4.77 -6.56 3.57
CA ASP A 80 -6.08 -6.25 4.14
C ASP A 80 -6.03 -5.10 5.14
N LYS A 81 -5.01 -5.05 5.98
CA LYS A 81 -4.82 -3.96 6.94
C LYS A 81 -4.53 -2.65 6.24
N SER A 82 -3.72 -2.68 5.18
CA SER A 82 -3.44 -1.49 4.37
C SER A 82 -4.72 -0.93 3.76
N LEU A 83 -5.58 -1.80 3.23
CA LEU A 83 -6.86 -1.38 2.65
C LEU A 83 -7.79 -0.78 3.71
N GLU A 84 -7.86 -1.41 4.89
CA GLU A 84 -8.64 -0.89 6.01
C GLU A 84 -8.21 0.52 6.40
N LEU A 85 -6.89 0.73 6.57
CA LEU A 85 -6.34 2.03 6.92
C LEU A 85 -6.56 3.07 5.81
N ALA A 86 -6.38 2.67 4.55
CA ALA A 86 -6.59 3.56 3.41
C ALA A 86 -8.04 4.02 3.33
N ASN A 87 -9.01 3.16 3.65
CA ASN A 87 -10.43 3.50 3.67
C ASN A 87 -10.79 4.49 4.79
N GLN A 88 -9.93 4.68 5.78
CA GLN A 88 -10.11 5.68 6.83
C GLN A 88 -9.66 7.07 6.41
N LEU A 89 -8.90 7.18 5.31
CA LEU A 89 -8.42 8.47 4.82
C LEU A 89 -9.55 9.25 4.14
N PRO A 90 -9.55 10.60 4.28
CA PRO A 90 -10.46 11.42 3.48
C PRO A 90 -10.13 11.29 1.99
N GLY A 91 -11.13 11.47 1.12
CA GLY A 91 -10.93 11.39 -0.33
C GLY A 91 -9.88 12.38 -0.82
N SER A 92 -9.93 13.62 -0.30
CA SER A 92 -8.92 14.64 -0.55
C SER A 92 -7.98 14.76 0.63
N LEU A 93 -6.67 14.80 0.38
CA LEU A 93 -5.64 15.00 1.38
C LEU A 93 -5.02 16.41 1.33
N ASN A 94 -5.47 17.24 0.38
CA ASN A 94 -4.86 18.56 0.16
C ASN A 94 -4.84 19.44 1.42
N ASP A 95 -5.91 19.43 2.22
CA ASP A 95 -6.05 20.23 3.42
C ASP A 95 -5.82 19.43 4.70
N GLN A 96 -5.28 18.22 4.59
CA GLN A 96 -5.16 17.28 5.71
C GLN A 96 -3.72 17.07 6.19
N LEU A 97 -2.74 17.75 5.58
CA LEU A 97 -1.33 17.50 5.87
C LEU A 97 -0.92 17.80 7.30
N THR A 98 -1.64 18.71 7.97
CA THR A 98 -1.39 19.07 9.37
C THR A 98 -2.44 18.50 10.34
N ASN A 99 -3.42 17.74 9.85
CA ASN A 99 -4.44 17.11 10.69
C ASN A 99 -3.82 15.92 11.43
N GLU A 100 -3.79 15.96 12.76
CA GLU A 100 -3.13 14.95 13.58
C GLU A 100 -3.73 13.55 13.39
N SER A 101 -5.06 13.44 13.31
CA SER A 101 -5.74 12.15 13.10
C SER A 101 -5.37 11.55 11.74
N THR A 102 -5.34 12.37 10.70
CA THR A 102 -4.96 11.93 9.35
C THR A 102 -3.49 11.54 9.30
N LYS A 103 -2.60 12.31 9.91
CA LYS A 103 -1.17 12.01 9.99
C LYS A 103 -0.93 10.68 10.69
N GLU A 104 -1.63 10.43 11.79
CA GLU A 104 -1.53 9.16 12.52
C GLU A 104 -1.95 7.97 11.64
N THR A 105 -3.06 8.10 10.93
CA THR A 105 -3.53 7.07 10.00
C THR A 105 -2.51 6.85 8.86
N VAL A 106 -1.98 7.93 8.30
CA VAL A 106 -0.96 7.88 7.25
C VAL A 106 0.31 7.17 7.73
N ASP A 107 0.77 7.49 8.94
CA ASP A 107 1.96 6.84 9.50
C ASP A 107 1.76 5.34 9.67
N LYS A 108 0.60 4.93 10.18
CA LYS A 108 0.25 3.51 10.31
C LYS A 108 0.18 2.83 8.95
N LEU A 109 -0.44 3.48 7.98
CA LEU A 109 -0.57 2.97 6.63
C LEU A 109 0.80 2.80 5.96
N ARG A 110 1.66 3.80 6.06
CA ARG A 110 3.02 3.73 5.50
C ARG A 110 3.81 2.57 6.11
N THR A 111 3.70 2.38 7.42
CA THR A 111 4.39 1.28 8.12
C THR A 111 3.92 -0.08 7.60
N VAL A 112 2.61 -0.29 7.48
CA VAL A 112 2.06 -1.57 6.99
C VAL A 112 2.42 -1.79 5.52
N LEU A 113 2.34 -0.75 4.68
CA LEU A 113 2.70 -0.85 3.26
C LEU A 113 4.17 -1.22 3.08
N THR A 114 5.06 -0.60 3.84
CA THR A 114 6.49 -0.90 3.81
C THR A 114 6.74 -2.36 4.23
N SER A 115 6.08 -2.80 5.30
CA SER A 115 6.19 -4.18 5.76
C SER A 115 5.65 -5.17 4.73
N ALA A 116 4.54 -4.83 4.07
CA ALA A 116 3.97 -5.68 3.02
C ALA A 116 4.92 -5.78 1.81
N ALA A 117 5.55 -4.67 1.43
CA ALA A 117 6.55 -4.66 0.36
C ALA A 117 7.73 -5.58 0.69
N GLU A 118 8.23 -5.49 1.91
CA GLU A 118 9.32 -6.36 2.40
C GLU A 118 8.92 -7.83 2.40
N THR A 119 7.69 -8.14 2.84
CA THR A 119 7.16 -9.50 2.83
C THR A 119 7.07 -10.04 1.40
N ALA A 120 6.63 -9.20 0.45
CA ALA A 120 6.56 -9.59 -0.96
C ALA A 120 7.95 -9.93 -1.52
N VAL A 121 8.98 -9.15 -1.17
CA VAL A 121 10.37 -9.42 -1.56
C VAL A 121 10.85 -10.75 -0.98
N SER A 122 10.61 -10.98 0.32
CA SER A 122 11.00 -12.21 0.99
C SER A 122 10.32 -13.43 0.37
N LEU A 123 9.02 -13.30 0.06
CA LEU A 123 8.26 -14.37 -0.56
C LEU A 123 8.77 -14.66 -1.98
N ALA A 124 9.07 -13.63 -2.76
CA ALA A 124 9.61 -13.78 -4.11
C ALA A 124 10.93 -14.57 -4.12
N SER A 125 11.76 -14.40 -3.10
CA SER A 125 13.03 -15.10 -3.00
C SER A 125 12.87 -16.60 -2.75
N GLU A 126 11.69 -17.05 -2.33
CA GLU A 126 11.40 -18.46 -2.06
C GLU A 126 10.65 -19.15 -3.21
N LEU A 127 10.26 -18.41 -4.21
CA LEU A 127 9.51 -18.93 -5.37
C LEU A 127 10.43 -19.16 -6.55
#